data_253b89a63ec08da1146a9c43d28c5db6
#
_entry.id   253b89a63ec08da1146a9c43d28c5db6
#
_cell.length_a   1.000
_cell.length_b   1.000
_cell.length_c   1.000
_cell.angle_alpha   90.00
_cell.angle_beta   90.00
_cell.angle_gamma   90.00
#
_symmetry.space_group_name_H-M   'P 1'
#
loop_
_entity.id
_entity.type
_entity.pdbx_description
1 polymer ?
#
loop_
_entity_poly.entity_id
_entity_poly.type
_entity_poly.pdbx_seq_one_letter_code
_entity_poly.pdbx_strand_id
1 'polypeptide(L)'
;MDLNKQILSRRPIIIALIAILVVLIGGGSFWVYRLAWAPNFKPDKTVYVYIDDKKDFDDLCRQLSDSANCLRIGSFKQLSGLLKYPASMRTGRYAVKPGMSNLTLLNDLRRGHQVATRVTFNNIRFKEDLAERISDQLMFGKENLLRLLNDSVYCDSLGFTPETIHALFIPNTYEIYWNISADKFIRRMKREYDAFWTPELSLIHI
;
A
#
# COMPACT_ATOMS: atom_id res chain seq x y z
N MET A 1 -53.73 -48.47 1.30
CA MET A 1 -53.07 -48.64 -0.01
C MET A 1 -52.73 -47.30 -0.65
N ASP A 2 -52.59 -46.21 0.13
CA ASP A 2 -52.48 -44.82 -0.40
C ASP A 2 -51.18 -44.08 -0.14
N LEU A 3 -50.36 -44.51 0.81
CA LEU A 3 -49.09 -43.83 1.11
C LEU A 3 -48.09 -43.89 -0.05
N ASN A 4 -48.03 -45.02 -0.79
CA ASN A 4 -47.11 -45.18 -1.93
C ASN A 4 -47.50 -44.30 -3.14
N LYS A 5 -48.79 -44.04 -3.35
CA LYS A 5 -49.27 -43.14 -4.44
C LYS A 5 -48.97 -41.67 -4.13
N GLN A 6 -49.07 -41.24 -2.86
CA GLN A 6 -48.73 -39.87 -2.46
C GLN A 6 -47.23 -39.61 -2.56
N ILE A 7 -46.38 -40.56 -2.23
CA ILE A 7 -44.92 -40.45 -2.36
C ILE A 7 -44.50 -40.40 -3.82
N LEU A 8 -45.10 -41.19 -4.71
CA LEU A 8 -44.82 -41.14 -6.14
C LEU A 8 -45.25 -39.85 -6.81
N SER A 9 -46.35 -39.22 -6.40
CA SER A 9 -46.84 -37.94 -6.92
C SER A 9 -45.94 -36.74 -6.50
N ARG A 10 -45.22 -36.84 -5.39
CA ARG A 10 -44.34 -35.76 -4.90
C ARG A 10 -42.90 -35.84 -5.40
N ARG A 11 -42.47 -36.98 -5.98
CA ARG A 11 -41.11 -37.16 -6.51
C ARG A 11 -40.70 -36.11 -7.55
N PRO A 12 -41.52 -35.74 -8.56
CA PRO A 12 -41.11 -34.73 -9.55
C PRO A 12 -40.95 -33.34 -8.91
N ILE A 13 -41.76 -33.02 -7.90
CA ILE A 13 -41.67 -31.76 -7.18
C ILE A 13 -40.36 -31.68 -6.36
N ILE A 14 -40.00 -32.78 -5.67
CA ILE A 14 -38.74 -32.85 -4.90
C ILE A 14 -37.55 -32.78 -5.85
N ILE A 15 -37.56 -33.46 -6.98
CA ILE A 15 -36.47 -33.35 -7.98
C ILE A 15 -36.36 -31.92 -8.51
N ALA A 16 -37.45 -31.25 -8.79
CA ALA A 16 -37.46 -29.86 -9.24
C ALA A 16 -36.90 -28.92 -8.18
N LEU A 17 -37.25 -29.09 -6.90
CA LEU A 17 -36.72 -28.30 -5.79
C LEU A 17 -35.21 -28.52 -5.62
N ILE A 18 -34.74 -29.76 -5.71
CA ILE A 18 -33.30 -30.08 -5.65
C ILE A 18 -32.57 -29.45 -6.84
N ALA A 19 -33.12 -29.52 -8.04
CA ALA A 19 -32.51 -28.89 -9.21
C ALA A 19 -32.39 -27.36 -9.06
N ILE A 20 -33.47 -26.71 -8.59
CA ILE A 20 -33.44 -25.27 -8.29
C ILE A 20 -32.38 -24.95 -7.23
N LEU A 21 -32.30 -25.73 -6.16
CA LEU A 21 -31.30 -25.53 -5.09
C LEU A 21 -29.88 -25.66 -5.65
N VAL A 22 -29.59 -26.63 -6.47
CA VAL A 22 -28.30 -26.85 -7.13
C VAL A 22 -27.95 -25.66 -8.02
N VAL A 23 -28.89 -25.14 -8.79
CA VAL A 23 -28.70 -23.96 -9.65
C VAL A 23 -28.40 -22.71 -8.78
N LEU A 24 -29.13 -22.52 -7.69
CA LEU A 24 -28.92 -21.40 -6.79
C LEU A 24 -27.53 -21.46 -6.09
N ILE A 25 -27.15 -22.65 -5.62
CA ILE A 25 -25.83 -22.85 -5.01
C ILE A 25 -24.73 -22.65 -6.04
N GLY A 26 -24.84 -23.22 -7.21
CA GLY A 26 -23.90 -23.09 -8.32
C GLY A 26 -23.75 -21.62 -8.79
N GLY A 27 -24.87 -20.96 -9.01
CA GLY A 27 -24.89 -19.55 -9.38
C GLY A 27 -24.31 -18.63 -8.29
N GLY A 28 -24.69 -18.87 -7.04
CA GLY A 28 -24.14 -18.14 -5.89
C GLY A 28 -22.61 -18.34 -5.73
N SER A 29 -22.16 -19.58 -5.84
CA SER A 29 -20.72 -19.90 -5.77
C SER A 29 -19.92 -19.26 -6.91
N PHE A 30 -20.47 -19.28 -8.12
CA PHE A 30 -19.86 -18.63 -9.28
C PHE A 30 -19.77 -17.10 -9.09
N TRP A 31 -20.82 -16.50 -8.56
CA TRP A 31 -20.85 -15.08 -8.28
C TRP A 31 -19.80 -14.68 -7.22
N VAL A 32 -19.72 -15.43 -6.11
CA VAL A 32 -18.70 -15.21 -5.07
C VAL A 32 -17.29 -15.38 -5.61
N TYR A 33 -17.06 -16.43 -6.44
CA TYR A 33 -15.78 -16.60 -7.11
C TYR A 33 -15.40 -15.39 -7.96
N ARG A 34 -16.33 -14.89 -8.77
CA ARG A 34 -16.11 -13.71 -9.61
C ARG A 34 -15.89 -12.42 -8.82
N LEU A 35 -16.51 -12.30 -7.67
CA LEU A 35 -16.36 -11.15 -6.78
C LEU A 35 -15.00 -11.13 -6.11
N ALA A 36 -14.52 -12.27 -5.61
CA ALA A 36 -13.36 -12.33 -4.72
C ALA A 36 -12.08 -12.81 -5.44
N TRP A 37 -12.13 -13.92 -6.15
CA TRP A 37 -10.94 -14.63 -6.65
C TRP A 37 -10.65 -14.43 -8.14
N ALA A 38 -11.63 -14.07 -8.94
CA ALA A 38 -11.39 -13.86 -10.36
C ALA A 38 -10.42 -12.68 -10.56
N PRO A 39 -9.45 -12.79 -11.50
CA PRO A 39 -8.57 -11.69 -11.87
C PRO A 39 -9.37 -10.44 -12.23
N ASN A 40 -9.03 -9.31 -11.61
CA ASN A 40 -9.74 -8.05 -11.81
C ASN A 40 -8.81 -6.89 -12.18
N PHE A 41 -7.51 -7.03 -12.00
CA PHE A 41 -6.52 -6.01 -12.33
C PHE A 41 -5.62 -6.50 -13.44
N LYS A 42 -5.49 -5.71 -14.51
CA LYS A 42 -4.70 -6.07 -15.70
C LYS A 42 -3.80 -4.91 -16.16
N PRO A 43 -2.96 -4.35 -15.30
CA PRO A 43 -1.95 -3.41 -15.78
C PRO A 43 -0.90 -4.16 -16.61
N ASP A 44 -0.22 -3.49 -17.55
CA ASP A 44 0.85 -4.07 -18.36
C ASP A 44 2.06 -4.51 -17.52
N LYS A 45 2.33 -3.76 -16.45
CA LYS A 45 3.39 -4.03 -15.47
C LYS A 45 2.86 -3.76 -14.05
N THR A 46 3.61 -4.17 -13.04
CA THR A 46 3.27 -3.81 -11.65
C THR A 46 3.16 -2.30 -11.52
N VAL A 47 2.00 -1.82 -11.07
CA VAL A 47 1.74 -0.42 -10.76
C VAL A 47 1.58 -0.25 -9.25
N TYR A 48 1.68 0.99 -8.80
CA TYR A 48 1.59 1.30 -7.38
C TYR A 48 0.45 2.26 -7.12
N VAL A 49 -0.31 1.96 -6.07
CA VAL A 49 -1.34 2.86 -5.54
C VAL A 49 -0.90 3.40 -4.19
N TYR A 50 -1.29 4.64 -3.91
CA TYR A 50 -0.85 5.39 -2.75
C TYR A 50 -2.06 5.73 -1.88
N ILE A 51 -1.96 5.46 -0.59
CA ILE A 51 -2.97 5.83 0.40
C ILE A 51 -2.31 6.79 1.38
N ASP A 52 -2.72 8.03 1.33
CA ASP A 52 -2.26 9.10 2.22
C ASP A 52 -3.01 9.13 3.57
N ASP A 53 -2.72 10.12 4.39
CA ASP A 53 -3.34 10.29 5.70
C ASP A 53 -4.83 10.61 5.64
N LYS A 54 -5.36 11.09 4.50
CA LYS A 54 -6.79 11.34 4.31
C LYS A 54 -7.58 10.04 4.21
N LYS A 55 -6.91 8.93 3.80
CA LYS A 55 -7.51 7.61 3.65
C LYS A 55 -8.80 7.63 2.83
N ASP A 56 -8.76 8.36 1.72
CA ASP A 56 -9.91 8.50 0.82
C ASP A 56 -10.09 7.23 -0.02
N PHE A 57 -11.21 6.54 0.21
CA PHE A 57 -11.53 5.31 -0.52
C PHE A 57 -11.90 5.58 -1.98
N ASP A 58 -12.51 6.72 -2.29
CA ASP A 58 -12.86 7.05 -3.67
C ASP A 58 -11.62 7.44 -4.47
N ASP A 59 -10.64 8.07 -3.83
CA ASP A 59 -9.33 8.31 -4.45
C ASP A 59 -8.61 7.00 -4.78
N LEU A 60 -8.56 6.05 -3.85
CA LEU A 60 -8.04 4.71 -4.12
C LEU A 60 -8.75 4.05 -5.30
N CYS A 61 -10.08 4.13 -5.37
CA CYS A 61 -10.85 3.57 -6.49
C CYS A 61 -10.51 4.23 -7.83
N ARG A 62 -10.25 5.55 -7.84
CA ARG A 62 -9.77 6.26 -9.04
C ARG A 62 -8.39 5.77 -9.47
N GLN A 63 -7.42 5.70 -8.56
CA GLN A 63 -6.08 5.19 -8.85
C GLN A 63 -6.14 3.76 -9.42
N LEU A 64 -6.99 2.88 -8.86
CA LEU A 64 -7.19 1.51 -9.34
C LEU A 64 -7.80 1.45 -10.75
N SER A 65 -8.71 2.37 -11.07
CA SER A 65 -9.32 2.44 -12.41
C SER A 65 -8.33 2.98 -13.44
N ASP A 66 -7.62 4.05 -13.11
CA ASP A 66 -6.80 4.81 -14.05
C ASP A 66 -5.44 4.14 -14.29
N SER A 67 -4.80 3.64 -13.22
CA SER A 67 -3.43 3.11 -13.28
C SER A 67 -3.36 1.59 -13.30
N ALA A 68 -4.28 0.90 -12.58
CA ALA A 68 -4.22 -0.56 -12.44
C ALA A 68 -5.12 -1.32 -13.43
N ASN A 69 -5.73 -0.62 -14.40
CA ASN A 69 -6.63 -1.20 -15.38
C ASN A 69 -7.65 -2.17 -14.73
N CYS A 70 -8.41 -1.63 -13.77
CA CYS A 70 -9.41 -2.40 -13.04
C CYS A 70 -10.60 -2.71 -13.94
N LEU A 71 -10.83 -3.98 -14.26
CA LEU A 71 -11.90 -4.42 -15.17
C LEU A 71 -13.30 -4.17 -14.59
N ARG A 72 -13.46 -4.27 -13.27
CA ARG A 72 -14.76 -4.22 -12.58
C ARG A 72 -14.61 -3.53 -11.24
N ILE A 73 -14.50 -2.22 -11.23
CA ILE A 73 -14.36 -1.44 -10.01
C ILE A 73 -15.55 -1.60 -9.05
N GLY A 74 -16.76 -1.82 -9.60
CA GLY A 74 -17.94 -2.11 -8.79
C GLY A 74 -17.80 -3.37 -7.93
N SER A 75 -17.17 -4.44 -8.45
CA SER A 75 -16.91 -5.66 -7.67
C SER A 75 -15.88 -5.42 -6.56
N PHE A 76 -14.88 -4.58 -6.80
CA PHE A 76 -13.93 -4.18 -5.78
C PHE A 76 -14.61 -3.38 -4.66
N LYS A 77 -15.43 -2.36 -5.04
CA LYS A 77 -16.22 -1.57 -4.07
C LYS A 77 -17.14 -2.45 -3.22
N GLN A 78 -17.85 -3.38 -3.85
CA GLN A 78 -18.76 -4.30 -3.16
C GLN A 78 -18.04 -5.21 -2.16
N LEU A 79 -16.93 -5.84 -2.58
CA LEU A 79 -16.14 -6.69 -1.67
C LEU A 79 -15.48 -5.87 -0.54
N SER A 80 -15.01 -4.67 -0.84
CA SER A 80 -14.47 -3.74 0.14
C SER A 80 -15.49 -3.36 1.21
N GLY A 81 -16.75 -3.11 0.80
CA GLY A 81 -17.85 -2.82 1.72
C GLY A 81 -18.19 -4.02 2.60
N LEU A 82 -18.29 -5.23 2.04
CA LEU A 82 -18.54 -6.47 2.78
C LEU A 82 -17.45 -6.73 3.84
N LEU A 83 -16.19 -6.43 3.52
CA LEU A 83 -15.05 -6.59 4.42
C LEU A 83 -14.82 -5.38 5.34
N LYS A 84 -15.67 -4.35 5.28
CA LYS A 84 -15.57 -3.09 6.03
C LYS A 84 -14.20 -2.41 5.86
N TYR A 85 -13.57 -2.57 4.69
CA TYR A 85 -12.23 -2.06 4.43
C TYR A 85 -12.13 -0.53 4.53
N PRO A 86 -13.08 0.29 4.02
CA PRO A 86 -12.98 1.76 4.11
C PRO A 86 -12.76 2.29 5.54
N ALA A 87 -13.26 1.58 6.56
CA ALA A 87 -13.05 1.96 7.96
C ALA A 87 -11.69 1.54 8.53
N SER A 88 -10.93 0.71 7.81
CA SER A 88 -9.65 0.12 8.26
C SER A 88 -8.48 0.39 7.31
N MET A 89 -8.57 1.43 6.48
CA MET A 89 -7.53 1.82 5.54
C MET A 89 -6.22 2.17 6.24
N ARG A 90 -5.12 1.69 5.68
CA ARG A 90 -3.76 1.97 6.16
C ARG A 90 -3.00 2.77 5.12
N THR A 91 -2.34 3.83 5.56
CA THR A 91 -1.46 4.63 4.71
C THR A 91 -0.31 3.80 4.15
N GLY A 92 0.12 4.11 2.93
CA GLY A 92 1.26 3.43 2.34
C GLY A 92 1.21 3.31 0.83
N ARG A 93 2.25 2.72 0.27
CA ARG A 93 2.40 2.39 -1.15
C ARG A 93 2.20 0.89 -1.35
N TYR A 94 1.23 0.52 -2.18
CA TYR A 94 0.85 -0.86 -2.43
C TYR A 94 1.01 -1.23 -3.90
N ALA A 95 1.51 -2.45 -4.14
CA ALA A 95 1.70 -2.94 -5.51
C ALA A 95 0.44 -3.64 -6.01
N VAL A 96 0.02 -3.28 -7.22
CA VAL A 96 -1.02 -3.98 -7.98
C VAL A 96 -0.36 -4.67 -9.16
N LYS A 97 -0.39 -6.00 -9.15
CA LYS A 97 0.25 -6.85 -10.16
C LYS A 97 -0.76 -7.30 -11.21
N PRO A 98 -0.30 -7.58 -12.46
CA PRO A 98 -1.14 -8.19 -13.47
C PRO A 98 -1.79 -9.49 -12.97
N GLY A 99 -3.08 -9.66 -13.23
CA GLY A 99 -3.84 -10.84 -12.84
C GLY A 99 -4.27 -10.90 -11.38
N MET A 100 -4.04 -9.87 -10.60
CA MET A 100 -4.43 -9.81 -9.20
C MET A 100 -5.95 -9.85 -9.02
N SER A 101 -6.44 -10.54 -7.99
CA SER A 101 -7.86 -10.58 -7.65
C SER A 101 -8.21 -9.49 -6.62
N ASN A 102 -9.51 -9.18 -6.49
CA ASN A 102 -9.98 -8.25 -5.47
C ASN A 102 -9.58 -8.66 -4.06
N LEU A 103 -9.73 -9.94 -3.74
CA LEU A 103 -9.43 -10.46 -2.39
C LEU A 103 -7.94 -10.36 -2.07
N THR A 104 -7.07 -10.68 -3.04
CA THR A 104 -5.62 -10.58 -2.86
C THR A 104 -5.21 -9.14 -2.57
N LEU A 105 -5.67 -8.20 -3.40
CA LEU A 105 -5.36 -6.78 -3.18
C LEU A 105 -5.91 -6.28 -1.85
N LEU A 106 -7.17 -6.59 -1.52
CA LEU A 106 -7.76 -6.16 -0.24
C LEU A 106 -7.04 -6.75 0.98
N ASN A 107 -6.53 -7.98 0.89
CA ASN A 107 -5.73 -8.56 1.96
C ASN A 107 -4.41 -7.82 2.14
N ASP A 108 -3.72 -7.46 1.07
CA ASP A 108 -2.47 -6.69 1.13
C ASP A 108 -2.72 -5.29 1.73
N LEU A 109 -3.78 -4.62 1.28
CA LEU A 109 -4.18 -3.31 1.81
C LEU A 109 -4.54 -3.36 3.30
N ARG A 110 -5.34 -4.35 3.74
CA ARG A 110 -5.77 -4.50 5.14
C ARG A 110 -4.62 -4.88 6.07
N ARG A 111 -3.74 -5.76 5.63
CA ARG A 111 -2.57 -6.19 6.41
C ARG A 111 -1.46 -5.13 6.42
N GLY A 112 -1.51 -4.17 5.47
CA GLY A 112 -0.47 -3.15 5.33
C GLY A 112 0.79 -3.71 4.69
N HIS A 113 0.66 -4.64 3.73
CA HIS A 113 1.78 -5.18 2.97
C HIS A 113 2.29 -4.15 1.97
N GLN A 114 2.94 -3.11 2.50
CA GLN A 114 3.52 -2.03 1.73
C GLN A 114 4.76 -2.49 0.95
N VAL A 115 5.01 -1.81 -0.16
CA VAL A 115 6.25 -1.96 -0.94
C VAL A 115 7.12 -0.72 -0.74
N ALA A 116 8.37 -0.91 -0.36
CA ALA A 116 9.31 0.19 -0.22
C ALA A 116 9.51 0.91 -1.56
N THR A 117 9.70 2.22 -1.51
CA THR A 117 10.15 3.04 -2.63
C THR A 117 11.67 3.22 -2.58
N ARG A 118 12.29 3.40 -3.74
CA ARG A 118 13.71 3.73 -3.83
C ARG A 118 13.85 5.24 -3.81
N VAL A 119 14.33 5.77 -2.71
CA VAL A 119 14.63 7.19 -2.54
C VAL A 119 16.08 7.41 -2.93
N THR A 120 16.30 8.19 -3.98
CA THR A 120 17.64 8.50 -4.47
C THR A 120 17.91 9.98 -4.37
N PHE A 121 19.01 10.34 -3.75
CA PHE A 121 19.55 11.70 -3.77
C PHE A 121 21.06 11.66 -3.93
N ASN A 122 21.57 12.64 -4.67
CA ASN A 122 22.99 12.85 -4.90
C ASN A 122 23.52 13.90 -3.92
N ASN A 123 24.77 14.30 -4.09
CA ASN A 123 25.35 15.38 -3.32
C ASN A 123 24.59 16.70 -3.58
N ILE A 124 23.83 17.16 -2.60
CA ILE A 124 23.00 18.36 -2.65
C ILE A 124 23.57 19.35 -1.64
N ARG A 125 23.83 20.57 -2.07
CA ARG A 125 24.49 21.60 -1.24
C ARG A 125 23.54 22.28 -0.26
N PHE A 126 22.28 22.48 -0.67
CA PHE A 126 21.31 23.24 0.12
C PHE A 126 20.26 22.33 0.75
N LYS A 127 19.89 22.58 1.99
CA LYS A 127 18.84 21.84 2.71
C LYS A 127 17.48 21.91 2.00
N GLU A 128 17.19 23.03 1.39
CA GLU A 128 15.95 23.32 0.66
C GLU A 128 15.79 22.41 -0.55
N ASP A 129 16.85 22.24 -1.33
CA ASP A 129 16.88 21.37 -2.52
C ASP A 129 16.81 19.89 -2.11
N LEU A 130 17.50 19.54 -1.01
CA LEU A 130 17.44 18.20 -0.45
C LEU A 130 16.02 17.87 0.01
N ALA A 131 15.38 18.78 0.75
CA ALA A 131 14.04 18.59 1.28
C ALA A 131 13.00 18.49 0.16
N GLU A 132 13.12 19.28 -0.90
CA GLU A 132 12.26 19.20 -2.07
C GLU A 132 12.40 17.85 -2.76
N ARG A 133 13.62 17.45 -3.10
CA ARG A 133 13.88 16.17 -3.80
C ARG A 133 13.42 14.95 -3.00
N ILE A 134 13.51 14.99 -1.68
CA ILE A 134 13.06 13.88 -0.82
C ILE A 134 11.54 13.88 -0.71
N SER A 135 10.92 15.05 -0.53
CA SER A 135 9.47 15.17 -0.38
C SER A 135 8.72 14.78 -1.66
N ASP A 136 9.31 14.94 -2.84
CA ASP A 136 8.74 14.47 -4.11
C ASP A 136 8.63 12.93 -4.17
N GLN A 137 9.40 12.22 -3.36
CA GLN A 137 9.49 10.77 -3.37
C GLN A 137 8.78 10.11 -2.17
N LEU A 138 8.40 10.88 -1.14
CA LEU A 138 7.82 10.40 0.11
C LEU A 138 6.53 11.16 0.47
N MET A 139 5.75 10.64 1.40
CA MET A 139 4.46 11.23 1.78
C MET A 139 4.58 12.55 2.55
N PHE A 140 5.64 12.73 3.35
CA PHE A 140 5.80 13.95 4.12
C PHE A 140 6.22 15.13 3.24
N GLY A 141 5.67 16.32 3.52
CA GLY A 141 5.98 17.53 2.77
C GLY A 141 7.34 18.14 3.11
N LYS A 142 7.85 18.97 2.19
CA LYS A 142 9.11 19.72 2.29
C LYS A 142 9.23 20.50 3.60
N GLU A 143 8.15 21.18 3.99
CA GLU A 143 8.11 22.00 5.20
C GLU A 143 8.32 21.19 6.49
N ASN A 144 7.80 19.96 6.54
CA ASN A 144 7.96 19.07 7.68
C ASN A 144 9.42 18.65 7.86
N LEU A 145 10.12 18.40 6.76
CA LEU A 145 11.54 18.06 6.81
C LEU A 145 12.38 19.29 7.18
N LEU A 146 12.17 20.43 6.51
CA LEU A 146 12.90 21.67 6.78
C LEU A 146 12.74 22.14 8.22
N ARG A 147 11.55 22.04 8.79
CA ARG A 147 11.31 22.38 10.20
C ARG A 147 12.25 21.63 11.13
N LEU A 148 12.41 20.33 10.93
CA LEU A 148 13.30 19.50 11.76
C LEU A 148 14.78 19.80 11.48
N LEU A 149 15.16 20.04 10.22
CA LEU A 149 16.54 20.36 9.85
C LEU A 149 16.98 21.76 10.29
N ASN A 150 16.05 22.65 10.63
CA ASN A 150 16.33 23.99 11.16
C ASN A 150 16.12 24.10 12.68
N ASP A 151 15.62 23.05 13.32
CA ASP A 151 15.47 23.01 14.78
C ASP A 151 16.83 22.67 15.43
N SER A 152 17.42 23.65 16.12
CA SER A 152 18.71 23.49 16.75
C SER A 152 18.74 22.42 17.84
N VAL A 153 17.67 22.31 18.64
CA VAL A 153 17.58 21.30 19.71
C VAL A 153 17.48 19.90 19.11
N TYR A 154 16.70 19.77 18.03
CA TYR A 154 16.60 18.49 17.32
C TYR A 154 17.91 18.09 16.67
N CYS A 155 18.59 19.01 15.98
CA CYS A 155 19.90 18.76 15.35
C CYS A 155 20.95 18.37 16.39
N ASP A 156 21.03 19.08 17.53
CA ASP A 156 21.93 18.78 18.61
C ASP A 156 21.75 17.39 19.19
N SER A 157 20.48 16.94 19.30
CA SER A 157 20.15 15.56 19.72
C SER A 157 20.72 14.46 18.79
N LEU A 158 21.06 14.82 17.55
CA LEU A 158 21.66 13.94 16.55
C LEU A 158 23.19 14.13 16.42
N GLY A 159 23.76 15.08 17.16
CA GLY A 159 25.18 15.43 17.11
C GLY A 159 25.55 16.38 15.96
N PHE A 160 24.61 17.22 15.50
CA PHE A 160 24.79 18.17 14.41
C PHE A 160 24.26 19.55 14.81
N THR A 161 24.64 20.57 14.04
CA THR A 161 23.97 21.88 14.05
C THR A 161 23.05 22.02 12.82
N PRO A 162 22.17 23.03 12.77
CA PRO A 162 21.38 23.30 11.56
C PRO A 162 22.24 23.57 10.31
N GLU A 163 23.49 24.03 10.47
CA GLU A 163 24.43 24.28 9.39
C GLU A 163 25.09 22.98 8.89
N THR A 164 25.33 22.02 9.79
CA THR A 164 26.11 20.80 9.50
C THR A 164 25.21 19.57 9.25
N ILE A 165 23.91 19.63 9.57
CA ILE A 165 22.98 18.49 9.48
C ILE A 165 22.87 17.91 8.07
N HIS A 166 23.16 18.69 7.03
CA HIS A 166 23.15 18.21 5.64
C HIS A 166 24.19 17.12 5.41
N ALA A 167 25.29 17.09 6.16
CA ALA A 167 26.32 16.03 6.08
C ALA A 167 25.79 14.64 6.48
N LEU A 168 24.66 14.58 7.21
CA LEU A 168 23.97 13.36 7.59
C LEU A 168 23.50 12.56 6.37
N PHE A 169 23.21 13.23 5.26
CA PHE A 169 22.59 12.64 4.09
C PHE A 169 23.63 12.15 3.09
N ILE A 170 24.12 10.93 3.31
CA ILE A 170 25.10 10.31 2.42
C ILE A 170 24.42 10.00 1.07
N PRO A 171 25.00 10.44 -0.08
CA PRO A 171 24.47 10.17 -1.40
C PRO A 171 24.38 8.67 -1.66
N ASN A 172 23.17 8.16 -1.84
CA ASN A 172 22.90 6.75 -2.13
C ASN A 172 21.43 6.57 -2.59
N THR A 173 21.07 5.32 -2.86
CA THR A 173 19.68 4.89 -3.06
C THR A 173 19.23 4.08 -1.86
N TYR A 174 18.19 4.54 -1.20
CA TYR A 174 17.66 3.93 0.02
C TYR A 174 16.29 3.31 -0.24
N GLU A 175 16.06 2.10 0.26
CA GLU A 175 14.73 1.48 0.26
C GLU A 175 13.97 1.90 1.53
N ILE A 176 12.91 2.69 1.34
CA ILE A 176 12.17 3.36 2.41
C ILE A 176 10.68 3.23 2.14
N TYR A 177 9.87 3.00 3.19
CA TYR A 177 8.42 3.04 3.04
C TYR A 177 7.94 4.46 2.77
N TRP A 178 7.10 4.61 1.77
CA TRP A 178 6.60 5.90 1.28
C TRP A 178 5.94 6.76 2.37
N ASN A 179 5.27 6.14 3.32
CA ASN A 179 4.55 6.80 4.43
C ASN A 179 5.40 7.01 5.69
N ILE A 180 6.72 6.96 5.58
CA ILE A 180 7.62 7.27 6.70
C ILE A 180 7.42 8.71 7.16
N SER A 181 7.51 9.02 8.45
CA SER A 181 7.53 10.40 8.94
C SER A 181 8.91 11.03 8.75
N ALA A 182 8.97 12.37 8.67
CA ALA A 182 10.23 13.11 8.52
C ALA A 182 11.22 12.80 9.64
N ASP A 183 10.78 12.71 10.90
CA ASP A 183 11.64 12.31 12.03
C ASP A 183 12.23 10.91 11.85
N LYS A 184 11.39 9.92 11.53
CA LYS A 184 11.86 8.54 11.31
C LYS A 184 12.81 8.45 10.11
N PHE A 185 12.58 9.26 9.09
CA PHE A 185 13.46 9.35 7.93
C PHE A 185 14.84 9.89 8.33
N ILE A 186 14.91 11.02 9.04
CA ILE A 186 16.17 11.59 9.52
C ILE A 186 16.92 10.61 10.44
N ARG A 187 16.23 9.95 11.37
CA ARG A 187 16.82 8.90 12.22
C ARG A 187 17.31 7.69 11.44
N ARG A 188 16.66 7.36 10.34
CA ARG A 188 17.16 6.31 9.42
C ARG A 188 18.45 6.77 8.74
N MET A 189 18.52 8.01 8.29
CA MET A 189 19.76 8.57 7.71
C MET A 189 20.88 8.63 8.73
N LYS A 190 20.57 8.97 9.99
CA LYS A 190 21.57 8.93 11.08
C LYS A 190 22.20 7.54 11.25
N ARG A 191 21.38 6.49 11.20
CA ARG A 191 21.93 5.12 11.27
C ARG A 191 22.82 4.77 10.09
N GLU A 192 22.45 5.22 8.89
CA GLU A 192 23.27 5.01 7.67
C GLU A 192 24.58 5.81 7.78
N TYR A 193 24.53 7.05 8.29
CA TYR A 193 25.69 7.88 8.54
C TYR A 193 26.65 7.22 9.53
N ASP A 194 26.15 6.74 10.68
CA ASP A 194 26.95 6.09 11.70
C ASP A 194 27.55 4.76 11.21
N ALA A 195 26.83 4.04 10.36
CA ALA A 195 27.33 2.81 9.75
C ALA A 195 28.40 3.07 8.68
N PHE A 196 28.32 4.20 7.98
CA PHE A 196 29.31 4.59 6.97
C PHE A 196 30.62 5.08 7.60
N TRP A 197 30.53 5.94 8.62
CA TRP A 197 31.71 6.51 9.31
C TRP A 197 32.19 5.56 10.41
N THR A 198 32.87 4.48 10.01
CA THR A 198 33.55 3.60 10.96
C THR A 198 34.80 4.30 11.57
N PRO A 199 35.29 3.85 12.74
CA PRO A 199 36.54 4.38 13.30
C PRO A 199 37.73 4.34 12.35
N GLU A 200 37.77 3.33 11.47
CA GLU A 200 38.82 3.16 10.46
C GLU A 200 38.74 4.24 9.37
N LEU A 201 37.54 4.58 8.90
CA LEU A 201 37.35 5.63 7.89
C LEU A 201 37.54 7.03 8.48
N SER A 202 37.20 7.26 9.75
CA SER A 202 37.41 8.55 10.40
C SER A 202 38.88 8.87 10.66
N LEU A 203 39.74 7.86 10.78
CA LEU A 203 41.21 8.03 10.92
C LEU A 203 41.93 8.40 9.62
N ILE A 204 41.33 8.15 8.46
CA ILE A 204 41.92 8.48 7.14
C ILE A 204 41.83 9.98 6.85
N HIS A 205 40.96 10.72 7.54
CA HIS A 205 40.71 12.15 7.31
C HIS A 205 41.29 13.09 8.38
N ILE A 206 42.11 12.58 9.27
CA ILE A 206 42.96 13.36 10.17
C ILE A 206 44.36 13.37 9.60
#